data_6fe7dded537bf48a489ca898a916fb83
#
_entry.id   6fe7dded537bf48a489ca898a916fb83
#
_cell.length_a   1.000
_cell.length_b   1.000
_cell.length_c   1.000
_cell.angle_alpha   90.00
_cell.angle_beta   90.00
_cell.angle_gamma   90.00
#
_symmetry.space_group_name_H-M   'P 1'
#
loop_
_entity.id
_entity.type
_entity.pdbx_description
1 polymer ?
#
loop_
_entity_poly.entity_id
_entity_poly.type
_entity_poly.pdbx_seq_one_letter_code
_entity_poly.pdbx_strand_id
1 'polypeptide(L)'
;KSYTPFLLHGVTGSGKTEIYIEAVKYCLSQGRTSIILLPEISLTPQIAGRFKSVFGAKVALWHSKLTQKQRSLTWKEICKGTFKVIIGARSAVFSPLKNLGLIVIDEEQEASFRQDSPSPRYHARDVALMRAKLNNAVILLASATPSLESYYNHQNMKLKYLYLPNRYGGAKYPIVHLVDMLKEQDDTGKFGQIISGLLQNKIEERLNNKEQIIILQNRRGYSPVIKCGDCGGVVMCPNCNVAFSYHRNTNILLCHFCSFSRDSLNLSCS
;
A
#
# COMPACT_ATOMS: atom_id res chain seq x y z
N LYS A 1 13.63 15.20 24.52
CA LYS A 1 12.93 14.10 23.77
C LYS A 1 13.75 13.85 22.52
N SER A 2 14.19 12.62 22.33
CA SER A 2 15.08 12.21 21.24
C SER A 2 14.27 11.59 20.10
N TYR A 3 14.82 11.62 18.89
CA TYR A 3 14.36 10.85 17.75
C TYR A 3 14.12 9.38 18.15
N THR A 4 12.94 8.86 17.89
CA THR A 4 12.62 7.46 18.18
C THR A 4 11.75 6.90 17.07
N PRO A 5 12.26 5.96 16.28
CA PRO A 5 11.50 5.29 15.24
C PRO A 5 10.82 4.03 15.81
N PHE A 6 9.54 3.86 15.47
CA PHE A 6 8.73 2.71 15.84
C PHE A 6 8.18 2.00 14.61
N LEU A 7 8.09 0.67 14.70
CA LEU A 7 7.27 -0.15 13.82
C LEU A 7 6.04 -0.64 14.59
N LEU A 8 4.86 -0.19 14.20
CA LEU A 8 3.57 -0.66 14.73
C LEU A 8 3.02 -1.74 13.81
N HIS A 9 3.22 -2.98 14.20
CA HIS A 9 2.66 -4.13 13.52
C HIS A 9 1.31 -4.47 14.16
N GLY A 10 0.22 -4.13 13.50
CA GLY A 10 -1.12 -4.34 14.01
C GLY A 10 -2.03 -4.94 12.95
N VAL A 11 -2.68 -6.04 13.27
CA VAL A 11 -3.62 -6.69 12.34
C VAL A 11 -4.72 -5.73 11.88
N THR A 12 -5.33 -6.01 10.75
CA THR A 12 -6.46 -5.22 10.25
C THR A 12 -7.58 -5.21 11.29
N GLY A 13 -8.08 -4.02 11.63
CA GLY A 13 -9.10 -3.87 12.67
C GLY A 13 -8.56 -3.90 14.12
N SER A 14 -7.24 -3.81 14.34
CA SER A 14 -6.65 -3.76 15.68
C SER A 14 -6.73 -2.39 16.37
N GLY A 15 -7.27 -1.37 15.71
CA GLY A 15 -7.37 -0.02 16.26
C GLY A 15 -6.15 0.87 16.01
N LYS A 16 -5.29 0.58 15.04
CA LYS A 16 -4.12 1.43 14.69
C LYS A 16 -4.46 2.91 14.59
N THR A 17 -5.59 3.26 13.97
CA THR A 17 -6.02 4.66 13.79
C THR A 17 -6.27 5.37 15.11
N GLU A 18 -6.77 4.68 16.16
CA GLU A 18 -6.93 5.26 17.48
C GLU A 18 -5.59 5.63 18.10
N ILE A 19 -4.58 4.77 17.93
CA ILE A 19 -3.22 5.06 18.39
C ILE A 19 -2.68 6.31 17.71
N TYR A 20 -2.93 6.49 16.40
CA TYR A 20 -2.51 7.70 15.70
C TYR A 20 -3.18 8.94 16.29
N ILE A 21 -4.49 8.88 16.54
CA ILE A 21 -5.25 10.00 17.10
C ILE A 21 -4.71 10.36 18.49
N GLU A 22 -4.51 9.39 19.36
CA GLU A 22 -3.97 9.62 20.71
C GLU A 22 -2.53 10.16 20.67
N ALA A 23 -1.69 9.63 19.79
CA ALA A 23 -0.33 10.13 19.58
C ALA A 23 -0.32 11.59 19.09
N VAL A 24 -1.23 11.96 18.18
CA VAL A 24 -1.39 13.33 17.71
C VAL A 24 -1.91 14.25 18.82
N LYS A 25 -2.91 13.81 19.61
CA LYS A 25 -3.40 14.60 20.78
C LYS A 25 -2.24 14.90 21.73
N TYR A 26 -1.47 13.89 22.09
CA TYR A 26 -0.29 14.06 22.94
C TYR A 26 0.73 15.02 22.31
N CYS A 27 1.02 14.86 21.02
CA CYS A 27 1.95 15.73 20.32
C CYS A 27 1.50 17.20 20.36
N LEU A 28 0.22 17.46 20.10
CA LEU A 28 -0.38 18.80 20.16
C LEU A 28 -0.38 19.38 21.57
N SER A 29 -0.61 18.59 22.62
CA SER A 29 -0.54 19.06 24.00
C SER A 29 0.87 19.50 24.41
N GLN A 30 1.90 19.01 23.72
CA GLN A 30 3.29 19.45 23.88
C GLN A 30 3.64 20.66 22.98
N GLY A 31 2.65 21.31 22.36
CA GLY A 31 2.86 22.43 21.43
C GLY A 31 3.56 22.05 20.13
N ARG A 32 3.58 20.76 19.76
CA ARG A 32 4.25 20.26 18.56
C ARG A 32 3.25 19.92 17.47
N THR A 33 3.72 19.74 16.24
CA THR A 33 2.90 19.48 15.06
C THR A 33 3.10 18.05 14.56
N SER A 34 2.16 17.58 13.72
CA SER A 34 2.16 16.20 13.26
C SER A 34 1.89 16.06 11.77
N ILE A 35 2.53 15.08 11.14
CA ILE A 35 2.25 14.65 9.77
C ILE A 35 1.75 13.21 9.80
N ILE A 36 0.67 12.94 9.06
CA ILE A 36 0.13 11.59 8.87
C ILE A 36 0.12 11.32 7.38
N LEU A 37 0.90 10.34 6.96
CA LEU A 37 0.94 9.86 5.60
C LEU A 37 0.03 8.64 5.46
N LEU A 38 -0.86 8.69 4.49
CA LEU A 38 -1.77 7.61 4.13
C LEU A 38 -1.57 7.28 2.64
N PRO A 39 -1.73 6.02 2.22
CA PRO A 39 -1.88 5.72 0.79
C PRO A 39 -3.00 6.56 0.18
N GLU A 40 -2.85 6.99 -1.05
CA GLU A 40 -3.82 7.88 -1.68
C GLU A 40 -5.22 7.26 -1.75
N ILE A 41 -5.29 5.94 -1.95
CA ILE A 41 -6.53 5.16 -1.92
C ILE A 41 -7.18 5.11 -0.53
N SER A 42 -6.38 5.19 0.53
CA SER A 42 -6.85 5.18 1.93
C SER A 42 -7.24 6.56 2.45
N LEU A 43 -6.92 7.62 1.70
CA LEU A 43 -7.29 8.99 2.05
C LEU A 43 -8.79 9.25 1.76
N THR A 44 -9.64 8.43 2.36
CA THR A 44 -11.09 8.50 2.18
C THR A 44 -11.69 9.66 2.98
N PRO A 45 -12.89 10.16 2.56
CA PRO A 45 -13.63 11.14 3.34
C PRO A 45 -13.87 10.70 4.80
N GLN A 46 -14.01 9.39 5.04
CA GLN A 46 -14.22 8.84 6.39
C GLN A 46 -13.01 9.04 7.30
N ILE A 47 -11.81 8.71 6.85
CA ILE A 47 -10.58 8.90 7.64
C ILE A 47 -10.33 10.39 7.84
N ALA A 48 -10.42 11.18 6.78
CA ALA A 48 -10.28 12.63 6.85
C ALA A 48 -11.32 13.25 7.79
N GLY A 49 -12.57 12.81 7.73
CA GLY A 49 -13.66 13.23 8.60
C GLY A 49 -13.38 12.89 10.08
N ARG A 50 -12.87 11.69 10.36
CA ARG A 50 -12.53 11.28 11.72
C ARG A 50 -11.47 12.17 12.36
N PHE A 51 -10.41 12.51 11.65
CA PHE A 51 -9.41 13.45 12.16
C PHE A 51 -9.95 14.87 12.30
N LYS A 52 -10.75 15.32 11.34
CA LYS A 52 -11.39 16.63 11.42
C LYS A 52 -12.37 16.74 12.60
N SER A 53 -13.12 15.69 12.92
CA SER A 53 -14.03 15.68 14.08
C SER A 53 -13.28 15.81 15.41
N VAL A 54 -12.06 15.24 15.49
CA VAL A 54 -11.25 15.29 16.72
C VAL A 54 -10.43 16.58 16.83
N PHE A 55 -9.85 17.05 15.74
CA PHE A 55 -8.88 18.16 15.76
C PHE A 55 -9.40 19.47 15.14
N GLY A 56 -10.59 19.44 14.56
CA GLY A 56 -11.26 20.62 14.00
C GLY A 56 -10.46 21.34 12.91
N ALA A 57 -10.41 22.66 13.01
CA ALA A 57 -9.74 23.54 12.04
C ALA A 57 -8.20 23.39 12.03
N LYS A 58 -7.61 22.66 12.97
CA LYS A 58 -6.15 22.44 13.02
C LYS A 58 -5.64 21.45 11.96
N VAL A 59 -6.54 20.76 11.24
CA VAL A 59 -6.20 19.71 10.25
C VAL A 59 -6.25 20.29 8.84
N ALA A 60 -5.18 20.08 8.07
CA ALA A 60 -5.20 20.24 6.62
C ALA A 60 -5.04 18.90 5.90
N LEU A 61 -5.73 18.77 4.76
CA LEU A 61 -5.58 17.63 3.86
C LEU A 61 -4.67 18.01 2.70
N TRP A 62 -3.77 17.07 2.33
CA TRP A 62 -2.81 17.26 1.24
C TRP A 62 -2.81 16.04 0.31
N HIS A 63 -3.41 16.18 -0.88
CA HIS A 63 -3.57 15.08 -1.84
C HIS A 63 -3.56 15.60 -3.30
N SER A 64 -3.49 14.68 -4.26
CA SER A 64 -3.38 14.97 -5.70
C SER A 64 -4.59 15.74 -6.26
N LYS A 65 -5.79 15.51 -5.72
CA LYS A 65 -7.05 16.13 -6.17
C LYS A 65 -7.19 17.63 -5.80
N LEU A 66 -6.28 18.18 -4.98
CA LEU A 66 -6.27 19.61 -4.71
C LEU A 66 -5.87 20.39 -5.97
N THR A 67 -6.66 21.42 -6.30
CA THR A 67 -6.30 22.37 -7.37
C THR A 67 -5.02 23.13 -7.01
N GLN A 68 -4.34 23.69 -8.00
CA GLN A 68 -3.13 24.48 -7.77
C GLN A 68 -3.36 25.65 -6.80
N LYS A 69 -4.51 26.33 -6.94
CA LYS A 69 -4.92 27.42 -6.03
C LYS A 69 -5.09 26.91 -4.59
N GLN A 70 -5.80 25.79 -4.41
CA GLN A 70 -5.98 25.19 -3.09
C GLN A 70 -4.64 24.76 -2.46
N ARG A 71 -3.75 24.16 -3.24
CA ARG A 71 -2.40 23.79 -2.78
C ARG A 71 -1.62 25.01 -2.30
N SER A 72 -1.60 26.07 -3.09
CA SER A 72 -0.90 27.31 -2.75
C SER A 72 -1.46 27.94 -1.46
N LEU A 73 -2.78 28.02 -1.32
CA LEU A 73 -3.43 28.55 -0.12
C LEU A 73 -3.13 27.68 1.10
N THR A 74 -3.31 26.35 0.99
CA THR A 74 -3.01 25.42 2.09
C THR A 74 -1.55 25.51 2.52
N TRP A 75 -0.63 25.59 1.56
CA TRP A 75 0.80 25.74 1.85
C TRP A 75 1.10 27.01 2.64
N LYS A 76 0.55 28.14 2.21
CA LYS A 76 0.70 29.42 2.90
C LYS A 76 0.18 29.35 4.35
N GLU A 77 -0.98 28.74 4.56
CA GLU A 77 -1.56 28.59 5.90
C GLU A 77 -0.75 27.62 6.78
N ILE A 78 -0.14 26.57 6.20
CA ILE A 78 0.80 25.70 6.92
C ILE A 78 2.03 26.51 7.37
N CYS A 79 2.60 27.35 6.49
CA CYS A 79 3.76 28.21 6.82
C CYS A 79 3.43 29.22 7.93
N LYS A 80 2.21 29.78 7.95
CA LYS A 80 1.73 30.66 9.02
C LYS A 80 1.53 29.93 10.35
N GLY A 81 1.41 28.59 10.32
CA GLY A 81 1.16 27.77 11.50
C GLY A 81 -0.31 27.68 11.90
N THR A 82 -1.24 28.00 11.00
CA THR A 82 -2.69 27.81 11.19
C THR A 82 -3.01 26.33 11.37
N PHE A 83 -2.43 25.48 10.51
CA PHE A 83 -2.58 24.04 10.61
C PHE A 83 -1.49 23.43 11.48
N LYS A 84 -1.87 22.48 12.33
CA LYS A 84 -0.99 21.77 13.25
C LYS A 84 -0.85 20.28 12.90
N VAL A 85 -1.80 19.77 12.12
CA VAL A 85 -1.85 18.36 11.68
C VAL A 85 -2.05 18.34 10.17
N ILE A 86 -1.13 17.71 9.47
CA ILE A 86 -1.25 17.50 8.02
C ILE A 86 -1.52 16.03 7.78
N ILE A 87 -2.56 15.74 7.03
CA ILE A 87 -2.90 14.38 6.59
C ILE A 87 -2.81 14.38 5.07
N GLY A 88 -2.06 13.46 4.52
CA GLY A 88 -1.94 13.43 3.08
C GLY A 88 -1.23 12.22 2.52
N ALA A 89 -1.18 12.19 1.19
CA ALA A 89 -0.42 11.20 0.44
C ALA A 89 1.09 11.49 0.51
N ARG A 90 1.86 10.71 -0.21
CA ARG A 90 3.32 10.74 -0.28
C ARG A 90 3.96 12.14 -0.17
N SER A 91 3.49 13.11 -0.96
CA SER A 91 4.08 14.46 -0.99
C SER A 91 3.83 15.30 0.27
N ALA A 92 2.90 14.90 1.13
CA ALA A 92 2.66 15.58 2.40
C ALA A 92 3.87 15.52 3.34
N VAL A 93 4.79 14.59 3.11
CA VAL A 93 6.05 14.49 3.86
C VAL A 93 6.87 15.78 3.80
N PHE A 94 6.70 16.61 2.79
CA PHE A 94 7.43 17.88 2.61
C PHE A 94 6.72 19.10 3.20
N SER A 95 5.54 18.95 3.81
CA SER A 95 4.78 20.07 4.37
C SER A 95 5.60 20.89 5.37
N PRO A 96 5.67 22.23 5.27
CA PRO A 96 6.58 23.08 6.04
C PRO A 96 6.07 23.34 7.47
N LEU A 97 5.72 22.29 8.20
CA LEU A 97 5.33 22.38 9.60
C LEU A 97 6.51 22.77 10.48
N LYS A 98 6.30 23.80 11.31
CA LYS A 98 7.22 24.20 12.37
C LYS A 98 7.03 23.28 13.58
N ASN A 99 8.11 23.08 14.34
CA ASN A 99 8.09 22.31 15.58
C ASN A 99 7.50 20.89 15.44
N LEU A 100 7.92 20.16 14.39
CA LEU A 100 7.43 18.84 14.07
C LEU A 100 7.77 17.85 15.20
N GLY A 101 6.76 17.14 15.71
CA GLY A 101 6.88 16.19 16.83
C GLY A 101 6.56 14.77 16.52
N LEU A 102 5.73 14.55 15.50
CA LEU A 102 5.26 13.22 15.15
C LEU A 102 5.13 13.09 13.64
N ILE A 103 5.60 11.99 13.10
CA ILE A 103 5.26 11.52 11.75
C ILE A 103 4.66 10.12 11.87
N VAL A 104 3.50 9.91 11.29
CA VAL A 104 2.87 8.59 11.15
C VAL A 104 2.84 8.23 9.68
N ILE A 105 3.19 7.00 9.34
CA ILE A 105 3.00 6.42 8.01
C ILE A 105 2.16 5.17 8.17
N ASP A 106 0.93 5.24 7.71
CA ASP A 106 0.03 4.08 7.68
C ASP A 106 0.22 3.28 6.40
N GLU A 107 0.08 1.95 6.50
CA GLU A 107 0.38 1.00 5.42
C GLU A 107 1.78 1.28 4.79
N GLU A 108 2.81 1.34 5.63
CA GLU A 108 4.18 1.76 5.26
C GLU A 108 4.80 0.95 4.13
N GLN A 109 4.31 -0.28 3.90
CA GLN A 109 4.74 -1.19 2.83
C GLN A 109 4.19 -0.80 1.45
N GLU A 110 3.23 0.14 1.39
CA GLU A 110 2.55 0.51 0.15
C GLU A 110 3.50 1.11 -0.88
N ALA A 111 3.49 0.54 -2.09
CA ALA A 111 4.36 0.98 -3.18
C ALA A 111 4.10 2.43 -3.61
N SER A 112 2.90 2.98 -3.34
CA SER A 112 2.54 4.36 -3.67
C SER A 112 3.38 5.41 -2.92
N PHE A 113 4.07 5.02 -1.84
CA PHE A 113 5.03 5.88 -1.16
C PHE A 113 6.35 6.05 -1.89
N ARG A 114 6.60 5.28 -2.92
CA ARG A 114 7.75 5.43 -3.80
C ARG A 114 7.40 6.31 -5.01
N GLN A 115 8.23 7.28 -5.30
CA GLN A 115 8.16 8.09 -6.51
C GLN A 115 9.26 7.65 -7.47
N ASP A 116 8.86 6.96 -8.54
CA ASP A 116 9.77 6.55 -9.61
C ASP A 116 9.86 7.59 -10.72
N SER A 117 8.77 8.36 -10.92
CA SER A 117 8.67 9.44 -11.91
C SER A 117 7.64 10.47 -11.40
N PRO A 118 7.79 11.77 -11.69
CA PRO A 118 8.99 12.43 -12.23
C PRO A 118 10.13 12.52 -11.21
N SER A 119 11.29 13.03 -11.67
CA SER A 119 12.38 13.42 -10.76
C SER A 119 11.94 14.62 -9.87
N PRO A 120 12.43 14.70 -8.61
CA PRO A 120 13.34 13.78 -7.94
C PRO A 120 12.68 12.47 -7.53
N ARG A 121 13.41 11.36 -7.66
CA ARG A 121 12.95 10.05 -7.17
C ARG A 121 13.21 9.93 -5.68
N TYR A 122 12.22 9.48 -4.92
CA TYR A 122 12.34 9.30 -3.47
C TYR A 122 11.34 8.28 -2.94
N HIS A 123 11.62 7.76 -1.76
CA HIS A 123 10.68 6.99 -0.97
C HIS A 123 10.23 7.83 0.23
N ALA A 124 8.92 8.04 0.39
CA ALA A 124 8.40 8.92 1.46
C ALA A 124 8.74 8.39 2.87
N ARG A 125 8.84 7.08 3.07
CA ARG A 125 9.27 6.47 4.32
C ARG A 125 10.69 6.92 4.69
N ASP A 126 11.61 6.87 3.76
CA ASP A 126 13.01 7.23 4.01
C ASP A 126 13.17 8.73 4.27
N VAL A 127 12.46 9.56 3.49
CA VAL A 127 12.38 11.01 3.74
C VAL A 127 11.80 11.30 5.12
N ALA A 128 10.73 10.60 5.51
CA ALA A 128 10.10 10.78 6.81
C ALA A 128 11.01 10.38 7.98
N LEU A 129 11.75 9.27 7.85
CA LEU A 129 12.76 8.84 8.83
C LEU A 129 13.83 9.91 9.02
N MET A 130 14.39 10.41 7.91
CA MET A 130 15.39 11.48 7.95
C MET A 130 14.81 12.77 8.55
N ARG A 131 13.62 13.15 8.12
CA ARG A 131 12.93 14.35 8.62
C ARG A 131 12.63 14.26 10.11
N ALA A 132 12.17 13.09 10.59
CA ALA A 132 11.95 12.84 12.01
C ALA A 132 13.26 12.99 12.80
N LYS A 133 14.37 12.44 12.28
CA LYS A 133 15.68 12.57 12.89
C LYS A 133 16.14 14.02 13.00
N LEU A 134 16.02 14.80 11.93
CA LEU A 134 16.42 16.21 11.90
C LEU A 134 15.58 17.09 12.84
N ASN A 135 14.31 16.72 13.11
CA ASN A 135 13.41 17.47 13.99
C ASN A 135 13.32 16.92 15.41
N ASN A 136 14.12 15.91 15.77
CA ASN A 136 13.96 15.18 17.04
C ASN A 136 12.50 14.76 17.28
N ALA A 137 11.87 14.23 16.25
CA ALA A 137 10.48 13.80 16.25
C ALA A 137 10.37 12.28 16.44
N VAL A 138 9.22 11.84 16.90
CA VAL A 138 8.83 10.43 16.87
C VAL A 138 8.34 10.09 15.46
N ILE A 139 8.71 8.92 14.96
CA ILE A 139 8.12 8.38 13.73
C ILE A 139 7.52 7.00 14.02
N LEU A 140 6.30 6.81 13.52
CA LEU A 140 5.52 5.58 13.63
C LEU A 140 5.27 5.03 12.23
N LEU A 141 5.96 3.95 11.89
CA LEU A 141 5.68 3.15 10.69
C LEU A 141 4.65 2.11 11.08
N ALA A 142 3.50 2.09 10.43
CA ALA A 142 2.40 1.23 10.81
C ALA A 142 1.92 0.37 9.62
N SER A 143 1.64 -0.89 9.89
CA SER A 143 1.15 -1.84 8.92
C SER A 143 0.52 -3.07 9.57
N ALA A 144 -0.37 -3.74 8.83
CA ALA A 144 -0.80 -5.11 9.13
C ALA A 144 0.18 -6.14 8.55
N THR A 145 0.90 -5.76 7.50
CA THR A 145 1.86 -6.59 6.76
C THR A 145 3.13 -5.77 6.50
N PRO A 146 3.97 -5.56 7.52
CA PRO A 146 5.17 -4.74 7.40
C PRO A 146 6.07 -5.15 6.23
N SER A 147 6.71 -4.16 5.60
CA SER A 147 7.72 -4.42 4.57
C SER A 147 8.88 -5.23 5.13
N LEU A 148 9.54 -6.03 4.28
CA LEU A 148 10.70 -6.82 4.69
C LEU A 148 11.82 -5.93 5.26
N GLU A 149 12.01 -4.75 4.69
CA GLU A 149 13.02 -3.78 5.15
C GLU A 149 12.70 -3.26 6.56
N SER A 150 11.45 -2.91 6.83
CA SER A 150 11.02 -2.42 8.14
C SER A 150 11.12 -3.52 9.19
N TYR A 151 10.71 -4.74 8.84
CA TYR A 151 10.81 -5.89 9.73
C TYR A 151 12.27 -6.26 10.02
N TYR A 152 13.13 -6.30 9.01
CA TYR A 152 14.57 -6.51 9.17
C TYR A 152 15.23 -5.42 10.04
N ASN A 153 14.86 -4.15 9.82
CA ASN A 153 15.37 -3.04 10.64
C ASN A 153 14.90 -3.14 12.10
N HIS A 154 13.69 -3.66 12.36
CA HIS A 154 13.27 -3.99 13.71
C HIS A 154 14.16 -5.08 14.32
N GLN A 155 14.38 -6.21 13.63
CA GLN A 155 15.26 -7.28 14.12
C GLN A 155 16.67 -6.79 14.45
N ASN A 156 17.18 -5.81 13.70
CA ASN A 156 18.47 -5.18 13.94
C ASN A 156 18.42 -4.00 14.92
N MET A 157 17.36 -3.90 15.76
CA MET A 157 17.20 -2.90 16.81
C MET A 157 17.21 -1.44 16.32
N LYS A 158 17.05 -1.20 15.02
CA LYS A 158 16.95 0.15 14.43
C LYS A 158 15.57 0.76 14.61
N LEU A 159 14.52 -0.08 14.75
CA LEU A 159 13.15 0.31 15.02
C LEU A 159 12.66 -0.35 16.30
N LYS A 160 12.01 0.41 17.17
CA LYS A 160 11.27 -0.15 18.31
C LYS A 160 9.99 -0.81 17.81
N TYR A 161 9.68 -1.99 18.32
CA TYR A 161 8.55 -2.79 17.85
C TYR A 161 7.37 -2.69 18.80
N LEU A 162 6.21 -2.41 18.22
CA LEU A 162 4.92 -2.43 18.90
C LEU A 162 4.00 -3.40 18.16
N TYR A 163 3.40 -4.34 18.88
CA TYR A 163 2.59 -5.37 18.27
C TYR A 163 1.15 -5.36 18.81
N LEU A 164 0.18 -5.36 17.88
CA LEU A 164 -1.25 -5.45 18.16
C LEU A 164 -1.82 -6.71 17.50
N PRO A 165 -1.79 -7.86 18.19
CA PRO A 165 -2.16 -9.14 17.60
C PRO A 165 -3.65 -9.33 17.40
N ASN A 166 -4.50 -8.62 18.16
CA ASN A 166 -5.92 -8.88 18.22
C ASN A 166 -6.73 -7.83 17.46
N ARG A 167 -7.82 -8.25 16.85
CA ARG A 167 -8.84 -7.36 16.32
C ARG A 167 -9.67 -6.76 17.45
N TYR A 168 -10.04 -5.50 17.29
CA TYR A 168 -10.98 -4.85 18.22
C TYR A 168 -12.33 -5.59 18.21
N GLY A 169 -12.95 -5.71 19.39
CA GLY A 169 -14.26 -6.38 19.55
C GLY A 169 -14.23 -7.90 19.44
N GLY A 170 -13.04 -8.55 19.49
CA GLY A 170 -12.93 -10.01 19.48
C GLY A 170 -13.28 -10.67 18.14
N ALA A 171 -13.29 -9.91 17.03
CA ALA A 171 -13.56 -10.44 15.71
C ALA A 171 -12.55 -11.54 15.33
N LYS A 172 -13.06 -12.70 14.95
CA LYS A 172 -12.25 -13.87 14.56
C LYS A 172 -11.61 -13.66 13.19
N TYR A 173 -10.50 -14.34 12.98
CA TYR A 173 -9.88 -14.42 11.63
C TYR A 173 -10.72 -15.34 10.74
N PRO A 174 -10.80 -15.05 9.43
CA PRO A 174 -11.41 -15.96 8.49
C PRO A 174 -10.60 -17.26 8.40
N ILE A 175 -11.28 -18.35 8.08
CA ILE A 175 -10.62 -19.61 7.74
C ILE A 175 -10.01 -19.45 6.33
N VAL A 176 -8.72 -19.75 6.20
CA VAL A 176 -8.00 -19.68 4.92
C VAL A 176 -7.78 -21.09 4.41
N HIS A 177 -8.24 -21.36 3.19
CA HIS A 177 -8.01 -22.60 2.48
C HIS A 177 -6.96 -22.36 1.38
N LEU A 178 -5.88 -23.13 1.39
CA LEU A 178 -4.89 -23.14 0.32
C LEU A 178 -5.21 -24.30 -0.63
N VAL A 179 -5.28 -24.00 -1.91
CA VAL A 179 -5.54 -25.03 -2.95
C VAL A 179 -4.34 -25.07 -3.88
N ASP A 180 -3.77 -26.27 -4.02
CA ASP A 180 -2.75 -26.54 -5.02
C ASP A 180 -3.42 -26.79 -6.37
N MET A 181 -3.40 -25.78 -7.23
CA MET A 181 -4.04 -25.83 -8.54
C MET A 181 -3.37 -26.84 -9.51
N LEU A 182 -2.08 -27.14 -9.34
CA LEU A 182 -1.41 -28.15 -10.16
C LEU A 182 -1.91 -29.54 -9.82
N LYS A 183 -1.97 -29.85 -8.52
CA LYS A 183 -2.54 -31.12 -8.05
C LYS A 183 -3.98 -31.30 -8.48
N GLU A 184 -4.79 -30.27 -8.37
CA GLU A 184 -6.19 -30.34 -8.80
C GLU A 184 -6.34 -30.55 -10.30
N GLN A 185 -5.44 -29.97 -11.12
CA GLN A 185 -5.42 -30.21 -12.57
C GLN A 185 -5.04 -31.64 -12.90
N ASP A 186 -4.04 -32.21 -12.21
CA ASP A 186 -3.62 -33.59 -12.39
C ASP A 186 -4.74 -34.59 -11.99
N ASP A 187 -5.42 -34.33 -10.87
CA ASP A 187 -6.49 -35.18 -10.35
C ASP A 187 -7.77 -35.10 -11.21
N THR A 188 -8.07 -33.96 -11.80
CA THR A 188 -9.30 -33.73 -12.56
C THR A 188 -9.14 -33.85 -14.08
N GLY A 189 -7.90 -33.82 -14.59
CA GLY A 189 -7.58 -33.74 -16.02
C GLY A 189 -8.00 -32.42 -16.69
N LYS A 190 -8.38 -31.39 -15.91
CA LYS A 190 -8.84 -30.10 -16.42
C LYS A 190 -7.73 -29.06 -16.34
N PHE A 191 -6.97 -28.94 -17.41
CA PHE A 191 -5.85 -27.99 -17.49
C PHE A 191 -6.34 -26.56 -17.76
N GLY A 192 -5.61 -25.58 -17.18
CA GLY A 192 -5.86 -24.13 -17.41
C GLY A 192 -7.04 -23.54 -16.63
N GLN A 193 -7.59 -24.26 -15.67
CA GLN A 193 -8.62 -23.70 -14.77
C GLN A 193 -8.04 -22.59 -13.89
N ILE A 194 -8.79 -21.51 -13.76
CA ILE A 194 -8.43 -20.37 -12.91
C ILE A 194 -9.10 -20.48 -11.53
N ILE A 195 -10.24 -21.17 -11.47
CA ILE A 195 -11.05 -21.35 -10.27
C ILE A 195 -10.99 -22.83 -9.88
N SER A 196 -10.61 -23.08 -8.64
CA SER A 196 -10.61 -24.44 -8.09
C SER A 196 -12.03 -24.94 -7.85
N GLY A 197 -12.24 -26.25 -7.86
CA GLY A 197 -13.54 -26.85 -7.53
C GLY A 197 -13.98 -26.49 -6.10
N LEU A 198 -13.03 -26.41 -5.14
CA LEU A 198 -13.34 -25.94 -3.81
C LEU A 198 -13.87 -24.50 -3.82
N LEU A 199 -13.22 -23.59 -4.57
CA LEU A 199 -13.67 -22.21 -4.67
C LEU A 199 -15.04 -22.13 -5.37
N GLN A 200 -15.24 -22.88 -6.44
CA GLN A 200 -16.53 -22.94 -7.15
C GLN A 200 -17.64 -23.38 -6.21
N ASN A 201 -17.48 -24.47 -5.46
CA ASN A 201 -18.46 -24.96 -4.51
C ASN A 201 -18.77 -23.90 -3.41
N LYS A 202 -17.74 -23.21 -2.92
CA LYS A 202 -17.93 -22.16 -1.93
C LYS A 202 -18.65 -20.94 -2.49
N ILE A 203 -18.42 -20.58 -3.75
CA ILE A 203 -19.15 -19.52 -4.45
C ILE A 203 -20.64 -19.91 -4.53
N GLU A 204 -20.95 -21.11 -5.00
CA GLU A 204 -22.32 -21.59 -5.15
C GLU A 204 -23.05 -21.64 -3.80
N GLU A 205 -22.38 -22.15 -2.74
CA GLU A 205 -22.90 -22.17 -1.36
C GLU A 205 -23.30 -20.77 -0.89
N ARG A 206 -22.42 -19.79 -1.05
CA ARG A 206 -22.67 -18.40 -0.60
C ARG A 206 -23.75 -17.71 -1.41
N LEU A 207 -23.78 -17.93 -2.72
CA LEU A 207 -24.84 -17.37 -3.57
C LEU A 207 -26.23 -17.94 -3.23
N ASN A 208 -26.32 -19.24 -2.96
CA ASN A 208 -27.56 -19.87 -2.52
C ASN A 208 -28.05 -19.30 -1.18
N ASN A 209 -27.13 -18.93 -0.31
CA ASN A 209 -27.43 -18.26 0.96
C ASN A 209 -27.71 -16.76 0.79
N LYS A 210 -27.70 -16.21 -0.43
CA LYS A 210 -27.84 -14.77 -0.73
C LYS A 210 -26.76 -13.90 -0.08
N GLU A 211 -25.59 -14.46 0.13
CA GLU A 211 -24.42 -13.76 0.67
C GLU A 211 -23.59 -13.12 -0.43
N GLN A 212 -22.76 -12.15 -0.06
CA GLN A 212 -21.86 -11.45 -0.99
C GLN A 212 -20.51 -12.14 -1.07
N ILE A 213 -19.87 -12.04 -2.24
CA ILE A 213 -18.59 -12.65 -2.53
C ILE A 213 -17.65 -11.58 -3.11
N ILE A 214 -16.42 -11.53 -2.64
CA ILE A 214 -15.37 -10.71 -3.22
C ILE A 214 -14.30 -11.62 -3.81
N ILE A 215 -14.08 -11.50 -5.12
CA ILE A 215 -13.05 -12.26 -5.83
C ILE A 215 -11.91 -11.30 -6.17
N LEU A 216 -10.71 -11.60 -5.68
CA LEU A 216 -9.51 -10.89 -6.04
C LEU A 216 -8.69 -11.73 -7.04
N GLN A 217 -8.63 -11.26 -8.29
CA GLN A 217 -7.76 -11.85 -9.30
C GLN A 217 -6.59 -10.90 -9.57
N ASN A 218 -5.44 -11.18 -9.00
CA ASN A 218 -4.23 -10.38 -9.20
C ASN A 218 -3.48 -10.81 -10.47
N ARG A 219 -4.14 -10.64 -11.63
CA ARG A 219 -3.57 -11.02 -12.94
C ARG A 219 -3.72 -9.84 -13.92
N ARG A 220 -2.61 -9.39 -14.50
CA ARG A 220 -2.61 -8.39 -15.55
C ARG A 220 -2.62 -9.07 -16.93
N GLY A 221 -3.46 -8.58 -17.85
CA GLY A 221 -3.57 -9.11 -19.21
C GLY A 221 -4.32 -10.44 -19.31
N TYR A 222 -4.53 -10.90 -20.55
CA TYR A 222 -5.21 -12.18 -20.83
C TYR A 222 -4.34 -13.37 -20.43
N SER A 223 -3.06 -13.33 -20.79
CA SER A 223 -2.06 -14.30 -20.33
C SER A 223 -0.78 -13.57 -19.91
N PRO A 224 -0.36 -13.69 -18.64
CA PRO A 224 0.87 -13.04 -18.15
C PRO A 224 2.13 -13.73 -18.68
N VAL A 225 2.00 -14.94 -19.17
CA VAL A 225 3.13 -15.76 -19.67
C VAL A 225 2.64 -16.60 -20.85
N ILE A 226 3.39 -16.57 -21.95
CA ILE A 226 3.21 -17.50 -23.05
C ILE A 226 4.28 -18.59 -22.94
N LYS A 227 3.84 -19.80 -22.91
CA LYS A 227 4.69 -20.99 -22.95
C LYS A 227 4.50 -21.73 -24.26
N CYS A 228 5.60 -22.25 -24.81
CA CYS A 228 5.53 -23.20 -25.90
C CYS A 228 4.87 -24.50 -25.45
N GLY A 229 3.92 -25.02 -26.23
CA GLY A 229 3.26 -26.29 -25.92
C GLY A 229 4.19 -27.50 -25.99
N ASP A 230 5.23 -27.43 -26.84
CA ASP A 230 6.13 -28.57 -27.09
C ASP A 230 7.31 -28.59 -26.12
N CYS A 231 7.99 -27.46 -25.91
CA CYS A 231 9.20 -27.43 -25.09
C CYS A 231 9.01 -26.76 -23.72
N GLY A 232 7.83 -26.18 -23.41
CA GLY A 232 7.58 -25.46 -22.17
C GLY A 232 8.31 -24.10 -22.06
N GLY A 233 9.08 -23.73 -23.08
CA GLY A 233 9.84 -22.47 -23.10
C GLY A 233 8.94 -21.25 -22.97
N VAL A 234 9.38 -20.27 -22.19
CA VAL A 234 8.66 -19.00 -21.96
C VAL A 234 9.16 -17.94 -22.92
N VAL A 235 8.23 -17.20 -23.55
CA VAL A 235 8.60 -16.11 -24.45
C VAL A 235 9.02 -14.89 -23.60
N MET A 236 10.31 -14.56 -23.66
CA MET A 236 10.95 -13.50 -22.87
C MET A 236 11.17 -12.23 -23.67
N CYS A 237 11.08 -11.08 -23.00
CA CYS A 237 11.44 -9.79 -23.57
C CYS A 237 12.96 -9.71 -23.78
N PRO A 238 13.42 -9.37 -25.00
CA PRO A 238 14.86 -9.30 -25.27
C PRO A 238 15.59 -8.20 -24.50
N ASN A 239 14.87 -7.16 -24.08
CA ASN A 239 15.47 -6.01 -23.40
C ASN A 239 15.54 -6.18 -21.87
N CYS A 240 14.61 -6.94 -21.28
CA CYS A 240 14.42 -6.98 -19.83
C CYS A 240 14.53 -8.37 -19.23
N ASN A 241 14.57 -9.41 -20.06
CA ASN A 241 14.57 -10.82 -19.66
C ASN A 241 13.40 -11.15 -18.70
N VAL A 242 12.23 -10.52 -18.90
CA VAL A 242 10.97 -10.84 -18.21
C VAL A 242 9.98 -11.43 -19.21
N ALA A 243 9.04 -12.26 -18.74
CA ALA A 243 8.03 -12.83 -19.60
C ALA A 243 7.14 -11.77 -20.25
N PHE A 244 6.78 -11.94 -21.51
CA PHE A 244 5.80 -11.12 -22.17
C PHE A 244 4.39 -11.40 -21.66
N SER A 245 3.56 -10.37 -21.58
CA SER A 245 2.11 -10.51 -21.38
C SER A 245 1.40 -10.45 -22.74
N TYR A 246 0.49 -11.37 -22.97
CA TYR A 246 -0.31 -11.41 -24.19
C TYR A 246 -1.61 -10.61 -24.02
N HIS A 247 -1.84 -9.70 -24.96
CA HIS A 247 -3.05 -8.91 -25.05
C HIS A 247 -3.93 -9.40 -26.19
N ARG A 248 -4.97 -10.16 -25.87
CA ARG A 248 -5.86 -10.80 -26.87
C ARG A 248 -6.52 -9.81 -27.82
N ASN A 249 -6.98 -8.64 -27.31
CA ASN A 249 -7.70 -7.66 -28.12
C ASN A 249 -6.86 -7.02 -29.23
N THR A 250 -5.55 -6.92 -29.02
CA THR A 250 -4.61 -6.32 -29.97
C THR A 250 -3.68 -7.33 -30.61
N ASN A 251 -3.76 -8.60 -30.19
CA ASN A 251 -2.91 -9.71 -30.61
C ASN A 251 -1.40 -9.44 -30.45
N ILE A 252 -1.03 -8.65 -29.43
CA ILE A 252 0.33 -8.18 -29.20
C ILE A 252 0.90 -8.78 -27.91
N LEU A 253 2.18 -9.14 -27.96
CA LEU A 253 3.02 -9.40 -26.81
C LEU A 253 3.59 -8.08 -26.29
N LEU A 254 3.30 -7.73 -25.04
CA LEU A 254 3.76 -6.50 -24.43
C LEU A 254 4.63 -6.79 -23.21
N CYS A 255 5.79 -6.18 -23.15
CA CYS A 255 6.59 -6.11 -21.95
C CYS A 255 6.10 -4.94 -21.07
N HIS A 256 5.49 -5.23 -19.93
CA HIS A 256 5.03 -4.19 -19.02
C HIS A 256 6.15 -3.47 -18.24
N PHE A 257 7.41 -3.90 -18.44
CA PHE A 257 8.56 -3.29 -17.80
C PHE A 257 9.21 -2.19 -18.68
N CYS A 258 9.43 -2.47 -19.98
CA CYS A 258 10.06 -1.52 -20.89
C CYS A 258 9.14 -1.05 -22.04
N SER A 259 7.88 -1.51 -22.05
CA SER A 259 6.89 -1.22 -23.09
C SER A 259 7.27 -1.75 -24.49
N PHE A 260 8.29 -2.60 -24.60
CA PHE A 260 8.62 -3.26 -25.87
C PHE A 260 7.47 -4.18 -26.27
N SER A 261 7.03 -4.09 -27.52
CA SER A 261 5.94 -4.91 -28.06
C SER A 261 6.40 -5.71 -29.28
N ARG A 262 5.82 -6.90 -29.44
CA ARG A 262 6.05 -7.79 -30.58
C ARG A 262 4.71 -8.42 -30.98
N ASP A 263 4.53 -8.67 -32.28
CA ASP A 263 3.38 -9.41 -32.79
C ASP A 263 3.46 -10.87 -32.33
N SER A 264 2.31 -11.42 -31.91
CA SER A 264 2.18 -12.80 -31.45
C SER A 264 2.21 -13.83 -32.59
N LEU A 265 1.99 -13.42 -33.85
CA LEU A 265 1.89 -14.32 -35.00
C LEU A 265 3.23 -14.92 -35.44
N ASN A 266 4.36 -14.36 -35.01
CA ASN A 266 5.70 -14.77 -35.42
C ASN A 266 6.50 -15.49 -34.31
N LEU A 267 5.83 -16.33 -33.52
CA LEU A 267 6.48 -17.16 -32.51
C LEU A 267 6.83 -18.51 -33.11
N SER A 268 8.12 -18.81 -33.18
CA SER A 268 8.64 -20.14 -33.49
C SER A 268 9.33 -20.72 -32.25
N CYS A 269 9.19 -22.00 -32.04
CA CYS A 269 10.02 -22.72 -31.08
C CYS A 269 11.44 -22.76 -31.63
N SER A 270 12.43 -22.37 -30.81
CA SER A 270 13.86 -22.43 -31.15
C SER A 270 14.40 -23.84 -31.01
#